data_2db48d60221d6ad308fdb9d00437d661
#
_entry.id   2db48d60221d6ad308fdb9d00437d661
#
_cell.length_a   1.000
_cell.length_b   1.000
_cell.length_c   1.000
_cell.angle_alpha   90.00
_cell.angle_beta   90.00
_cell.angle_gamma   90.00
#
_symmetry.space_group_name_H-M   'P 1'
#
loop_
_entity.id
_entity.type
_entity.pdbx_description
1 polymer ?
#
loop_
_entity_poly.entity_id
_entity_poly.type
_entity_poly.pdbx_seq_one_letter_code
_entity_poly.pdbx_strand_id
1 'polypeptide(L)'
;MSLEERRRTAEIVKKYAGPETVIVVHTGTTNARDTIELSLHAREIGCDAAAAVGPYYYKYKNLDLLRYYEAILKETKDFPFYAYHNPQFQGYETSLEVFRQLKDMGMSGIKDATFNIMQYAAYQRELADEAFDIALGTEAMWVSAHALGCQAYIPGIGNVFPELCREMYRQSMAGEADQALQSQFRVNKLRDIMYLTRSTQLAIYAIAEIRGIMTAYPRAPFIPATKEEKQNIAQGLKEQGLL
;
A
#
# COMPACT_ATOMS: atom_id res chain seq x y z
N MET A 1 -16.06 -0.55 -5.34
CA MET A 1 -16.03 -1.58 -6.41
C MET A 1 -16.80 -2.79 -5.93
N SER A 2 -17.57 -3.43 -6.81
CA SER A 2 -18.17 -4.75 -6.54
C SER A 2 -17.08 -5.84 -6.49
N LEU A 3 -17.41 -7.04 -6.02
CA LEU A 3 -16.47 -8.17 -6.06
C LEU A 3 -16.06 -8.51 -7.51
N GLU A 4 -17.02 -8.48 -8.43
CA GLU A 4 -16.77 -8.70 -9.86
C GLU A 4 -15.79 -7.67 -10.46
N GLU A 5 -15.99 -6.39 -10.18
CA GLU A 5 -15.09 -5.33 -10.65
C GLU A 5 -13.67 -5.49 -10.06
N ARG A 6 -13.55 -5.94 -8.80
CA ARG A 6 -12.26 -6.21 -8.17
C ARG A 6 -11.54 -7.39 -8.83
N ARG A 7 -12.25 -8.48 -9.12
CA ARG A 7 -11.73 -9.61 -9.90
C ARG A 7 -11.25 -9.16 -11.26
N ARG A 8 -12.10 -8.43 -11.99
CA ARG A 8 -11.77 -7.92 -13.32
C ARG A 8 -10.54 -7.02 -13.31
N THR A 9 -10.39 -6.19 -12.27
CA THR A 9 -9.20 -5.34 -12.12
C THR A 9 -7.94 -6.19 -11.94
N ALA A 10 -7.98 -7.22 -11.08
CA ALA A 10 -6.84 -8.12 -10.87
C ALA A 10 -6.44 -8.86 -12.16
N GLU A 11 -7.42 -9.36 -12.92
CA GLU A 11 -7.19 -10.01 -14.24
C GLU A 11 -6.51 -9.07 -15.23
N ILE A 12 -6.98 -7.81 -15.30
CA ILE A 12 -6.40 -6.80 -16.20
C ILE A 12 -4.95 -6.50 -15.79
N VAL A 13 -4.71 -6.28 -14.49
CA VAL A 13 -3.36 -6.03 -13.99
C VAL A 13 -2.45 -7.22 -14.31
N LYS A 14 -2.89 -8.46 -14.03
CA LYS A 14 -2.11 -9.67 -14.34
C LYS A 14 -1.81 -9.80 -15.82
N LYS A 15 -2.75 -9.48 -16.69
CA LYS A 15 -2.59 -9.55 -18.14
C LYS A 15 -1.52 -8.57 -18.68
N TYR A 16 -1.43 -7.37 -18.10
CA TYR A 16 -0.57 -6.30 -18.60
C TYR A 16 0.70 -6.06 -17.78
N ALA A 17 0.84 -6.70 -16.63
CA ALA A 17 2.06 -6.64 -15.84
C ALA A 17 3.22 -7.31 -16.58
N GLY A 18 4.41 -6.75 -16.42
CA GLY A 18 5.64 -7.37 -16.94
C GLY A 18 5.97 -8.70 -16.23
N PRO A 19 6.76 -9.57 -16.83
CA PRO A 19 7.04 -10.91 -16.30
C PRO A 19 7.73 -10.89 -14.93
N GLU A 20 8.50 -9.85 -14.64
CA GLU A 20 9.21 -9.68 -13.35
C GLU A 20 8.39 -8.90 -12.30
N THR A 21 7.13 -8.55 -12.63
CA THR A 21 6.30 -7.75 -11.72
C THR A 21 5.63 -8.65 -10.69
N VAL A 22 5.97 -8.46 -9.42
CA VAL A 22 5.26 -9.09 -8.30
C VAL A 22 3.91 -8.42 -8.10
N ILE A 23 2.84 -9.22 -8.11
CA ILE A 23 1.46 -8.73 -8.01
C ILE A 23 0.86 -9.17 -6.68
N VAL A 24 0.64 -8.20 -5.79
CA VAL A 24 -0.06 -8.39 -4.52
C VAL A 24 -1.46 -7.79 -4.62
N VAL A 25 -2.50 -8.63 -4.56
CA VAL A 25 -3.88 -8.17 -4.69
C VAL A 25 -4.44 -7.81 -3.32
N HIS A 26 -4.90 -6.57 -3.14
CA HIS A 26 -5.66 -6.23 -1.94
C HIS A 26 -7.07 -6.84 -2.02
N THR A 27 -7.37 -7.81 -1.17
CA THR A 27 -8.62 -8.58 -1.17
C THR A 27 -9.55 -8.25 -0.01
N GLY A 28 -9.09 -7.44 0.96
CA GLY A 28 -9.82 -7.12 2.18
C GLY A 28 -11.23 -6.56 1.94
N THR A 29 -12.17 -7.06 2.74
CA THR A 29 -13.57 -6.61 2.83
C THR A 29 -13.99 -6.55 4.30
N THR A 30 -15.25 -6.21 4.56
CA THR A 30 -15.83 -6.21 5.91
C THR A 30 -16.14 -7.60 6.46
N ASN A 31 -15.98 -8.66 5.67
CA ASN A 31 -16.23 -10.04 6.08
C ASN A 31 -15.20 -11.02 5.50
N ALA A 32 -14.97 -12.15 6.18
CA ALA A 32 -13.98 -13.13 5.78
C ALA A 32 -14.36 -13.86 4.47
N ARG A 33 -15.64 -14.17 4.26
CA ARG A 33 -16.11 -14.94 3.08
C ARG A 33 -15.70 -14.26 1.77
N ASP A 34 -16.04 -12.98 1.63
CA ASP A 34 -15.76 -12.22 0.41
C ASP A 34 -14.25 -11.97 0.24
N THR A 35 -13.52 -11.82 1.36
CA THR A 35 -12.04 -11.71 1.34
C THR A 35 -11.40 -13.03 0.86
N ILE A 36 -11.88 -14.17 1.34
CA ILE A 36 -11.43 -15.50 0.91
C ILE A 36 -11.69 -15.68 -0.59
N GLU A 37 -12.91 -15.38 -1.04
CA GLU A 37 -13.32 -15.50 -2.44
C GLU A 37 -12.40 -14.71 -3.37
N LEU A 38 -12.10 -13.45 -3.04
CA LEU A 38 -11.18 -12.62 -3.81
C LEU A 38 -9.73 -13.14 -3.75
N SER A 39 -9.30 -13.67 -2.61
CA SER A 39 -7.94 -14.20 -2.44
C SER A 39 -7.73 -15.48 -3.24
N LEU A 40 -8.72 -16.36 -3.23
CA LEU A 40 -8.70 -17.59 -4.06
C LEU A 40 -8.69 -17.26 -5.54
N HIS A 41 -9.47 -16.29 -5.97
CA HIS A 41 -9.44 -15.80 -7.36
C HIS A 41 -8.05 -15.22 -7.73
N ALA A 42 -7.43 -14.42 -6.84
CA ALA A 42 -6.09 -13.88 -7.08
C ALA A 42 -5.05 -15.01 -7.27
N ARG A 43 -5.13 -16.07 -6.44
CA ARG A 43 -4.30 -17.27 -6.58
C ARG A 43 -4.56 -17.99 -7.91
N GLU A 44 -5.82 -18.20 -8.27
CA GLU A 44 -6.25 -18.90 -9.49
C GLU A 44 -5.71 -18.23 -10.76
N ILE A 45 -5.75 -16.89 -10.84
CA ILE A 45 -5.22 -16.15 -11.99
C ILE A 45 -3.69 -15.97 -11.95
N GLY A 46 -3.00 -16.57 -10.96
CA GLY A 46 -1.55 -16.60 -10.86
C GLY A 46 -0.92 -15.30 -10.37
N CYS A 47 -1.60 -14.52 -9.51
CA CYS A 47 -0.94 -13.46 -8.75
C CYS A 47 0.00 -14.05 -7.69
N ASP A 48 0.91 -13.24 -7.16
CA ASP A 48 1.99 -13.72 -6.30
C ASP A 48 1.59 -13.75 -4.81
N ALA A 49 0.69 -12.87 -4.40
CA ALA A 49 0.18 -12.80 -3.03
C ALA A 49 -1.17 -12.08 -2.95
N ALA A 50 -1.81 -12.21 -1.80
CA ALA A 50 -2.94 -11.36 -1.41
C ALA A 50 -2.63 -10.57 -0.13
N ALA A 51 -3.33 -9.47 0.05
CA ALA A 51 -3.27 -8.67 1.26
C ALA A 51 -4.66 -8.19 1.67
N ALA A 52 -4.92 -8.07 2.97
CA ALA A 52 -6.17 -7.51 3.45
C ALA A 52 -5.95 -6.51 4.58
N VAL A 53 -6.63 -5.36 4.50
CA VAL A 53 -6.88 -4.54 5.68
C VAL A 53 -7.80 -5.31 6.63
N GLY A 54 -7.63 -5.14 7.93
CA GLY A 54 -8.57 -5.70 8.91
C GLY A 54 -10.00 -5.27 8.62
N PRO A 55 -11.02 -6.08 9.02
CA PRO A 55 -12.40 -5.72 8.76
C PRO A 55 -12.70 -4.35 9.38
N TYR A 56 -13.38 -3.50 8.64
CA TYR A 56 -13.65 -2.10 8.99
C TYR A 56 -15.14 -1.85 9.23
N TYR A 57 -15.51 -0.65 9.62
CA TYR A 57 -16.81 -0.18 10.05
C TYR A 57 -17.05 -0.33 11.56
N TYR A 58 -16.81 -1.53 12.14
CA TYR A 58 -16.85 -1.73 13.60
C TYR A 58 -15.44 -1.73 14.18
N LYS A 59 -15.32 -1.37 15.46
CA LYS A 59 -14.07 -1.50 16.22
C LYS A 59 -13.94 -2.93 16.76
N TYR A 60 -13.30 -3.77 16.00
CA TYR A 60 -13.06 -5.16 16.35
C TYR A 60 -12.01 -5.29 17.46
N LYS A 61 -12.11 -6.36 18.25
CA LYS A 61 -11.14 -6.72 19.28
C LYS A 61 -10.15 -7.75 18.76
N ASN A 62 -9.05 -7.95 19.49
CA ASN A 62 -7.99 -8.86 19.07
C ASN A 62 -8.50 -10.25 18.68
N LEU A 63 -9.43 -10.82 19.47
CA LEU A 63 -10.00 -12.15 19.15
C LEU A 63 -10.79 -12.16 17.84
N ASP A 64 -11.52 -11.09 17.55
CA ASP A 64 -12.28 -10.98 16.28
C ASP A 64 -11.34 -10.90 15.08
N LEU A 65 -10.24 -10.16 15.23
CA LEU A 65 -9.20 -10.06 14.19
C LEU A 65 -8.50 -11.39 13.96
N LEU A 66 -8.13 -12.09 15.02
CA LEU A 66 -7.52 -13.41 14.93
C LEU A 66 -8.44 -14.38 14.17
N ARG A 67 -9.72 -14.42 14.53
CA ARG A 67 -10.70 -15.26 13.83
C ARG A 67 -10.91 -14.90 12.36
N TYR A 68 -10.91 -13.58 12.07
CA TYR A 68 -11.02 -13.10 10.69
C TYR A 68 -9.86 -13.61 9.84
N TYR A 69 -8.61 -13.37 10.28
CA TYR A 69 -7.43 -13.78 9.54
C TYR A 69 -7.22 -15.30 9.56
N GLU A 70 -7.50 -15.99 10.67
CA GLU A 70 -7.44 -17.45 10.76
C GLU A 70 -8.33 -18.13 9.69
N ALA A 71 -9.56 -17.64 9.54
CA ALA A 71 -10.48 -18.16 8.51
C ALA A 71 -9.91 -17.97 7.09
N ILE A 72 -9.25 -16.84 6.82
CA ILE A 72 -8.64 -16.55 5.52
C ILE A 72 -7.41 -17.43 5.30
N LEU A 73 -6.49 -17.49 6.25
CA LEU A 73 -5.24 -18.26 6.16
C LEU A 73 -5.50 -19.73 5.96
N LYS A 74 -6.53 -20.28 6.59
CA LYS A 74 -6.96 -21.69 6.42
C LYS A 74 -7.33 -22.01 4.98
N GLU A 75 -8.09 -21.13 4.31
CA GLU A 75 -8.58 -21.33 2.94
C GLU A 75 -7.55 -20.93 1.88
N THR A 76 -6.63 -20.02 2.22
CA THR A 76 -5.57 -19.55 1.33
C THR A 76 -4.23 -20.23 1.58
N LYS A 77 -4.22 -21.40 2.21
CA LYS A 77 -3.03 -22.18 2.47
C LYS A 77 -2.16 -22.30 1.20
N ASP A 78 -0.85 -22.18 1.38
CA ASP A 78 0.14 -22.21 0.30
C ASP A 78 0.08 -21.02 -0.70
N PHE A 79 -0.66 -19.96 -0.33
CA PHE A 79 -0.65 -18.69 -1.07
C PHE A 79 -0.25 -17.55 -0.12
N PRO A 80 0.83 -16.79 -0.39
CA PRO A 80 1.31 -15.74 0.50
C PRO A 80 0.22 -14.74 0.83
N PHE A 81 0.01 -14.47 2.12
CA PHE A 81 -1.03 -13.57 2.58
C PHE A 81 -0.48 -12.55 3.59
N TYR A 82 -0.76 -11.27 3.36
CA TYR A 82 -0.26 -10.14 4.15
C TYR A 82 -1.38 -9.41 4.89
N ALA A 83 -1.13 -9.00 6.11
CA ALA A 83 -1.97 -8.00 6.76
C ALA A 83 -1.62 -6.60 6.24
N TYR A 84 -2.60 -5.87 5.75
CA TYR A 84 -2.44 -4.44 5.49
C TYR A 84 -2.85 -3.66 6.73
N HIS A 85 -1.86 -3.29 7.55
CA HIS A 85 -2.11 -2.55 8.78
C HIS A 85 -2.25 -1.05 8.49
N ASN A 86 -3.49 -0.59 8.48
CA ASN A 86 -3.82 0.82 8.31
C ASN A 86 -4.89 1.24 9.33
N PRO A 87 -4.49 1.66 10.53
CA PRO A 87 -5.42 2.04 11.60
C PRO A 87 -6.40 3.15 11.21
N GLN A 88 -5.98 4.07 10.34
CA GLN A 88 -6.82 5.15 9.86
C GLN A 88 -8.01 4.63 9.05
N PHE A 89 -7.84 3.58 8.25
CA PHE A 89 -8.90 3.03 7.41
C PHE A 89 -9.70 1.93 8.10
N GLN A 90 -9.05 1.12 8.92
CA GLN A 90 -9.77 0.09 9.68
C GLN A 90 -10.48 0.64 10.91
N GLY A 91 -10.05 1.79 11.44
CA GLY A 91 -10.68 2.47 12.57
C GLY A 91 -10.24 1.98 13.96
N TYR A 92 -9.19 1.16 14.04
CA TYR A 92 -8.58 0.64 15.28
C TYR A 92 -7.16 0.16 15.03
N GLU A 93 -6.37 0.08 16.09
CA GLU A 93 -5.02 -0.48 16.06
C GLU A 93 -5.04 -2.02 16.13
N THR A 94 -4.10 -2.67 15.47
CA THR A 94 -3.81 -4.08 15.66
C THR A 94 -2.53 -4.21 16.49
N SER A 95 -2.59 -4.90 17.62
CA SER A 95 -1.46 -5.01 18.52
C SER A 95 -0.35 -5.92 17.95
N LEU A 96 0.88 -5.69 18.40
CA LEU A 96 2.03 -6.53 18.09
C LEU A 96 1.78 -8.01 18.45
N GLU A 97 1.09 -8.25 19.57
CA GLU A 97 0.74 -9.60 20.01
C GLU A 97 -0.18 -10.32 19.02
N VAL A 98 -1.15 -9.62 18.43
CA VAL A 98 -1.99 -10.19 17.37
C VAL A 98 -1.14 -10.57 16.16
N PHE A 99 -0.20 -9.72 15.75
CA PHE A 99 0.67 -10.04 14.61
C PHE A 99 1.61 -11.23 14.89
N ARG A 100 2.10 -11.42 16.13
CA ARG A 100 2.82 -12.64 16.50
C ARG A 100 1.99 -13.89 16.29
N GLN A 101 0.75 -13.89 16.81
CA GLN A 101 -0.16 -15.01 16.64
C GLN A 101 -0.51 -15.27 15.17
N LEU A 102 -0.70 -14.22 14.36
CA LEU A 102 -0.95 -14.35 12.93
C LEU A 102 0.26 -14.91 12.18
N LYS A 103 1.48 -14.53 12.55
CA LYS A 103 2.71 -15.13 12.04
C LYS A 103 2.75 -16.62 12.34
N ASP A 104 2.47 -17.03 13.58
CA ASP A 104 2.41 -18.44 13.99
C ASP A 104 1.33 -19.23 13.23
N MET A 105 0.27 -18.57 12.77
CA MET A 105 -0.78 -19.15 11.91
C MET A 105 -0.40 -19.22 10.42
N GLY A 106 0.79 -18.75 10.03
CA GLY A 106 1.28 -18.81 8.64
C GLY A 106 1.05 -17.55 7.80
N MET A 107 0.76 -16.40 8.42
CA MET A 107 0.76 -15.12 7.71
C MET A 107 2.17 -14.80 7.22
N SER A 108 2.30 -14.27 6.00
CA SER A 108 3.60 -14.03 5.35
C SER A 108 4.21 -12.69 5.70
N GLY A 109 3.45 -11.74 6.23
CA GLY A 109 3.99 -10.43 6.60
C GLY A 109 2.96 -9.34 6.80
N ILE A 110 3.47 -8.11 6.92
CA ILE A 110 2.67 -6.90 7.13
C ILE A 110 3.03 -5.85 6.08
N LYS A 111 2.04 -5.20 5.50
CA LYS A 111 2.21 -3.86 4.93
C LYS A 111 1.85 -2.85 5.99
N ASP A 112 2.85 -2.16 6.54
CA ASP A 112 2.64 -1.15 7.58
C ASP A 112 2.35 0.23 6.99
N ALA A 113 1.19 0.79 7.28
CA ALA A 113 0.76 2.14 6.94
C ALA A 113 0.29 2.93 8.17
N THR A 114 0.95 2.73 9.29
CA THR A 114 0.71 3.50 10.53
C THR A 114 1.29 4.90 10.46
N PHE A 115 2.22 5.18 9.54
CA PHE A 115 3.02 6.41 9.50
C PHE A 115 3.81 6.67 10.79
N ASN A 116 4.17 5.60 11.50
CA ASN A 116 4.88 5.67 12.77
C ASN A 116 6.17 4.84 12.70
N ILE A 117 7.30 5.52 12.58
CA ILE A 117 8.60 4.85 12.45
C ILE A 117 8.96 4.02 13.69
N MET A 118 8.50 4.41 14.87
CA MET A 118 8.72 3.63 16.10
C MET A 118 7.92 2.33 16.09
N GLN A 119 6.69 2.38 15.57
CA GLN A 119 5.86 1.19 15.37
C GLN A 119 6.50 0.25 14.34
N TYR A 120 6.95 0.82 13.22
CA TYR A 120 7.69 0.08 12.19
C TYR A 120 8.93 -0.62 12.78
N ALA A 121 9.74 0.11 13.56
CA ALA A 121 10.92 -0.44 14.22
C ALA A 121 10.57 -1.59 15.18
N ALA A 122 9.45 -1.50 15.88
CA ALA A 122 8.97 -2.58 16.75
C ALA A 122 8.60 -3.83 15.95
N TYR A 123 7.88 -3.67 14.83
CA TYR A 123 7.57 -4.80 13.94
C TYR A 123 8.83 -5.44 13.37
N GLN A 124 9.75 -4.63 12.88
CA GLN A 124 11.00 -5.13 12.29
C GLN A 124 11.82 -5.93 13.32
N ARG A 125 11.95 -5.42 14.53
CA ARG A 125 12.71 -6.08 15.61
C ARG A 125 12.05 -7.37 16.10
N GLU A 126 10.72 -7.39 16.20
CA GLU A 126 10.00 -8.45 16.92
C GLU A 126 9.39 -9.52 16.00
N LEU A 127 9.19 -9.21 14.72
CA LEU A 127 8.45 -10.07 13.81
C LEU A 127 9.23 -10.45 12.56
N ALA A 128 10.09 -9.55 12.03
CA ALA A 128 10.75 -9.78 10.76
C ALA A 128 11.75 -10.94 10.84
N ASP A 129 11.68 -11.86 9.88
CA ASP A 129 12.64 -12.94 9.63
C ASP A 129 12.53 -13.43 8.18
N GLU A 130 13.13 -14.55 7.82
CA GLU A 130 13.11 -15.12 6.47
C GLU A 130 11.70 -15.51 5.98
N ALA A 131 10.76 -15.78 6.90
CA ALA A 131 9.40 -16.21 6.59
C ALA A 131 8.34 -15.11 6.75
N PHE A 132 8.71 -13.97 7.36
CA PHE A 132 7.78 -12.90 7.68
C PHE A 132 8.40 -11.53 7.41
N ASP A 133 7.99 -10.88 6.34
CA ASP A 133 8.52 -9.57 5.97
C ASP A 133 7.59 -8.40 6.35
N ILE A 134 8.18 -7.20 6.44
CA ILE A 134 7.47 -5.97 6.78
C ILE A 134 7.69 -4.95 5.68
N ALA A 135 6.71 -4.81 4.79
CA ALA A 135 6.72 -3.78 3.76
C ALA A 135 6.23 -2.44 4.31
N LEU A 136 6.90 -1.35 3.94
CA LEU A 136 6.46 -0.01 4.29
C LEU A 136 5.30 0.44 3.37
N GLY A 137 4.21 0.90 3.94
CA GLY A 137 3.00 1.35 3.22
C GLY A 137 3.00 2.82 2.82
N THR A 138 4.16 3.49 2.88
CA THR A 138 4.28 4.90 2.52
C THR A 138 5.68 5.20 1.96
N GLU A 139 5.77 6.13 1.03
CA GLU A 139 7.05 6.67 0.56
C GLU A 139 7.67 7.71 1.50
N ALA A 140 6.88 8.26 2.43
CA ALA A 140 7.29 9.41 3.25
C ALA A 140 8.45 9.13 4.20
N MET A 141 8.69 7.87 4.55
CA MET A 141 9.66 7.45 5.58
C MET A 141 10.59 6.35 5.05
N TRP A 142 10.70 6.18 3.75
CA TRP A 142 11.42 5.05 3.15
C TRP A 142 12.88 4.97 3.64
N VAL A 143 13.65 6.05 3.56
CA VAL A 143 15.06 6.05 3.96
C VAL A 143 15.24 5.68 5.43
N SER A 144 14.37 6.18 6.31
CA SER A 144 14.38 5.83 7.74
C SER A 144 14.01 4.36 7.98
N ALA A 145 12.99 3.86 7.29
CA ALA A 145 12.59 2.46 7.39
C ALA A 145 13.65 1.52 6.80
N HIS A 146 14.29 1.91 5.70
CA HIS A 146 15.38 1.15 5.09
C HIS A 146 16.57 1.01 6.05
N ALA A 147 16.94 2.08 6.76
CA ALA A 147 17.98 2.04 7.80
C ALA A 147 17.62 1.10 8.97
N LEU A 148 16.35 0.77 9.18
CA LEU A 148 15.85 -0.20 10.13
C LEU A 148 15.68 -1.61 9.55
N GLY A 149 16.11 -1.85 8.31
CA GLY A 149 16.05 -3.16 7.65
C GLY A 149 14.89 -3.35 6.63
N CYS A 150 14.11 -2.31 6.32
CA CYS A 150 13.06 -2.40 5.31
C CYS A 150 13.63 -2.70 3.92
N GLN A 151 13.09 -3.72 3.27
CA GLN A 151 13.51 -4.13 1.93
C GLN A 151 12.49 -3.77 0.83
N ALA A 152 11.26 -3.43 1.21
CA ALA A 152 10.20 -3.14 0.26
C ALA A 152 9.25 -2.04 0.75
N TYR A 153 8.76 -1.23 -0.18
CA TYR A 153 7.69 -0.27 0.13
C TYR A 153 6.68 -0.14 -1.00
N ILE A 154 5.48 0.28 -0.66
CA ILE A 154 4.36 0.41 -1.57
C ILE A 154 3.90 1.89 -1.56
N PRO A 155 4.51 2.73 -2.43
CA PRO A 155 4.28 4.17 -2.43
C PRO A 155 2.96 4.55 -3.09
N GLY A 156 2.20 5.45 -2.47
CA GLY A 156 0.99 6.03 -3.07
C GLY A 156 1.30 6.87 -4.31
N ILE A 157 2.36 7.68 -4.27
CA ILE A 157 2.79 8.50 -5.41
C ILE A 157 3.41 7.68 -6.54
N GLY A 158 3.74 6.43 -6.32
CA GLY A 158 4.23 5.52 -7.35
C GLY A 158 3.23 5.30 -8.49
N ASN A 159 1.93 5.58 -8.25
CA ASN A 159 0.91 5.56 -9.30
C ASN A 159 1.12 6.66 -10.37
N VAL A 160 1.80 7.74 -10.03
CA VAL A 160 1.95 8.92 -10.91
C VAL A 160 3.40 9.37 -11.09
N PHE A 161 4.32 8.98 -10.21
CA PHE A 161 5.75 9.23 -10.29
C PHE A 161 6.56 7.98 -9.89
N PRO A 162 6.38 6.84 -10.60
CA PRO A 162 7.12 5.61 -10.28
C PRO A 162 8.63 5.79 -10.43
N GLU A 163 9.06 6.66 -11.33
CA GLU A 163 10.48 6.98 -11.56
C GLU A 163 11.16 7.56 -10.33
N LEU A 164 10.51 8.47 -9.60
CA LEU A 164 11.06 9.06 -8.38
C LEU A 164 11.14 8.03 -7.25
N CYS A 165 10.10 7.21 -7.11
CA CYS A 165 10.08 6.15 -6.12
C CYS A 165 11.18 5.12 -6.41
N ARG A 166 11.31 4.69 -7.68
CA ARG A 166 12.33 3.72 -8.09
C ARG A 166 13.75 4.26 -7.88
N GLU A 167 13.98 5.52 -8.19
CA GLU A 167 15.29 6.15 -7.99
C GLU A 167 15.69 6.18 -6.51
N MET A 168 14.78 6.64 -5.63
CA MET A 168 15.00 6.65 -4.19
C MET A 168 15.28 5.24 -3.63
N TYR A 169 14.54 4.23 -4.11
CA TYR A 169 14.75 2.83 -3.76
C TYR A 169 16.15 2.35 -4.19
N ARG A 170 16.50 2.57 -5.47
CA ARG A 170 17.79 2.17 -6.03
C ARG A 170 18.97 2.76 -5.26
N GLN A 171 18.91 4.06 -4.97
CA GLN A 171 19.95 4.76 -4.20
C GLN A 171 20.10 4.18 -2.81
N SER A 172 18.99 3.88 -2.13
CA SER A 172 19.04 3.26 -0.79
C SER A 172 19.67 1.87 -0.86
N MET A 173 19.24 1.03 -1.81
CA MET A 173 19.77 -0.32 -1.97
C MET A 173 21.23 -0.35 -2.40
N ALA A 174 21.71 0.69 -3.09
CA ALA A 174 23.11 0.86 -3.46
C ALA A 174 24.00 1.46 -2.34
N GLY A 175 23.42 1.83 -1.19
CA GLY A 175 24.13 2.49 -0.10
C GLY A 175 24.49 3.95 -0.38
N GLU A 176 23.87 4.58 -1.38
CA GLU A 176 24.06 5.98 -1.77
C GLU A 176 23.26 6.89 -0.80
N ALA A 177 23.62 6.93 0.47
CA ALA A 177 22.82 7.50 1.56
C ALA A 177 22.44 8.98 1.34
N ASP A 178 23.38 9.81 0.92
CA ASP A 178 23.12 11.26 0.69
C ASP A 178 22.16 11.46 -0.47
N GLN A 179 22.31 10.71 -1.56
CA GLN A 179 21.42 10.78 -2.73
C GLN A 179 20.01 10.28 -2.36
N ALA A 180 19.92 9.18 -1.62
CA ALA A 180 18.67 8.63 -1.14
C ALA A 180 17.93 9.64 -0.24
N LEU A 181 18.65 10.35 0.65
CA LEU A 181 18.08 11.38 1.51
C LEU A 181 17.57 12.58 0.69
N GLN A 182 18.32 13.04 -0.32
CA GLN A 182 17.85 14.11 -1.22
C GLN A 182 16.60 13.68 -1.99
N SER A 183 16.56 12.45 -2.48
CA SER A 183 15.37 11.88 -3.13
C SER A 183 14.19 11.78 -2.17
N GLN A 184 14.43 11.40 -0.90
CA GLN A 184 13.39 11.39 0.14
C GLN A 184 12.77 12.76 0.35
N PHE A 185 13.58 13.81 0.45
CA PHE A 185 13.08 15.18 0.60
C PHE A 185 12.30 15.65 -0.63
N ARG A 186 12.74 15.29 -1.83
CA ARG A 186 12.01 15.58 -3.07
C ARG A 186 10.65 14.87 -3.11
N VAL A 187 10.63 13.60 -2.73
CA VAL A 187 9.40 12.81 -2.61
C VAL A 187 8.46 13.42 -1.56
N ASN A 188 8.98 13.88 -0.42
CA ASN A 188 8.17 14.50 0.62
C ASN A 188 7.55 15.83 0.14
N LYS A 189 8.29 16.67 -0.59
CA LYS A 189 7.72 17.88 -1.23
C LYS A 189 6.60 17.56 -2.22
N LEU A 190 6.74 16.47 -2.98
CA LEU A 190 5.67 15.99 -3.86
C LEU A 190 4.44 15.56 -3.06
N ARG A 191 4.62 14.95 -1.90
CA ARG A 191 3.50 14.63 -1.00
C ARG A 191 2.78 15.89 -0.51
N ASP A 192 3.50 16.96 -0.21
CA ASP A 192 2.88 18.22 0.19
C ASP A 192 1.96 18.76 -0.91
N ILE A 193 2.34 18.61 -2.19
CA ILE A 193 1.49 18.97 -3.33
C ILE A 193 0.20 18.12 -3.36
N MET A 194 0.24 16.85 -2.96
CA MET A 194 -0.95 16.01 -2.90
C MET A 194 -1.97 16.48 -1.85
N TYR A 195 -1.57 17.25 -0.85
CA TYR A 195 -2.48 17.84 0.13
C TYR A 195 -3.14 19.15 -0.33
N LEU A 196 -2.83 19.63 -1.54
CA LEU A 196 -3.53 20.76 -2.15
C LEU A 196 -4.93 20.42 -2.66
N THR A 197 -5.35 19.16 -2.49
CA THR A 197 -6.74 18.71 -2.75
C THR A 197 -7.39 18.20 -1.46
N ARG A 198 -8.68 17.91 -1.55
CA ARG A 198 -9.49 17.37 -0.43
C ARG A 198 -9.08 15.96 0.00
N SER A 199 -8.32 15.25 -0.82
CA SER A 199 -7.73 13.95 -0.48
C SER A 199 -6.57 13.61 -1.40
N THR A 200 -5.62 12.81 -0.90
CA THR A 200 -4.46 12.34 -1.67
C THR A 200 -4.87 11.49 -2.88
N GLN A 201 -5.98 10.77 -2.81
CA GLN A 201 -6.53 10.01 -3.93
C GLN A 201 -6.96 10.92 -5.08
N LEU A 202 -7.67 12.02 -4.78
CA LEU A 202 -8.06 13.01 -5.79
C LEU A 202 -6.83 13.70 -6.41
N ALA A 203 -5.78 13.94 -5.61
CA ALA A 203 -4.52 14.46 -6.12
C ALA A 203 -3.87 13.51 -7.13
N ILE A 204 -3.83 12.20 -6.85
CA ILE A 204 -3.30 11.19 -7.78
C ILE A 204 -4.08 11.20 -9.10
N TYR A 205 -5.42 11.24 -9.06
CA TYR A 205 -6.23 11.36 -10.27
C TYR A 205 -5.93 12.65 -11.04
N ALA A 206 -5.83 13.77 -10.35
CA ALA A 206 -5.52 15.06 -10.98
C ALA A 206 -4.11 15.07 -11.61
N ILE A 207 -3.11 14.53 -10.91
CA ILE A 207 -1.73 14.43 -11.42
C ILE A 207 -1.66 13.49 -12.63
N ALA A 208 -2.35 12.36 -12.60
CA ALA A 208 -2.42 11.44 -13.74
C ALA A 208 -2.94 12.13 -15.00
N GLU A 209 -3.97 12.97 -14.85
CA GLU A 209 -4.54 13.77 -15.94
C GLU A 209 -3.57 14.88 -16.40
N ILE A 210 -2.96 15.62 -15.46
CA ILE A 210 -2.00 16.70 -15.75
C ILE A 210 -0.78 16.16 -16.48
N ARG A 211 -0.28 14.99 -16.10
CA ARG A 211 0.84 14.31 -16.76
C ARG A 211 0.45 13.61 -18.07
N GLY A 212 -0.80 13.61 -18.46
CA GLY A 212 -1.28 12.94 -19.67
C GLY A 212 -1.21 11.40 -19.60
N ILE A 213 -1.14 10.83 -18.40
CA ILE A 213 -1.11 9.36 -18.21
C ILE A 213 -2.47 8.76 -18.58
N MET A 214 -3.54 9.37 -18.06
CA MET A 214 -4.91 8.94 -18.32
C MET A 214 -5.91 10.03 -17.91
N THR A 215 -7.10 10.01 -18.51
CA THR A 215 -8.26 10.73 -17.96
C THR A 215 -8.81 9.94 -16.80
N ALA A 216 -8.88 10.55 -15.62
CA ALA A 216 -9.22 9.85 -14.39
C ALA A 216 -10.59 10.30 -13.85
N TYR A 217 -11.46 9.33 -13.60
CA TYR A 217 -12.80 9.55 -13.07
C TYR A 217 -12.93 8.89 -11.69
N PRO A 218 -12.82 9.67 -10.59
CA PRO A 218 -13.04 9.12 -9.27
C PRO A 218 -14.50 8.65 -9.13
N ARG A 219 -14.70 7.52 -8.45
CA ARG A 219 -16.05 7.02 -8.16
C ARG A 219 -16.76 7.88 -7.12
N ALA A 220 -18.08 8.03 -7.27
CA ALA A 220 -18.89 8.56 -6.18
C ALA A 220 -18.68 7.76 -4.88
N PRO A 221 -18.66 8.41 -3.72
CA PRO A 221 -19.03 9.80 -3.45
C PRO A 221 -17.92 10.84 -3.70
N PHE A 222 -16.75 10.47 -4.23
CA PHE A 222 -15.72 11.45 -4.53
C PHE A 222 -16.19 12.41 -5.63
N ILE A 223 -16.04 13.70 -5.36
CA ILE A 223 -16.19 14.75 -6.35
C ILE A 223 -14.82 15.01 -6.99
N PRO A 224 -14.68 15.00 -8.32
CA PRO A 224 -13.42 15.26 -8.99
C PRO A 224 -12.73 16.53 -8.52
N ALA A 225 -11.41 16.60 -8.62
CA ALA A 225 -10.66 17.81 -8.30
C ALA A 225 -11.13 18.99 -9.16
N THR A 226 -11.31 20.15 -8.54
CA THR A 226 -11.73 21.39 -9.21
C THR A 226 -10.66 21.90 -10.16
N LYS A 227 -11.01 22.84 -11.02
CA LYS A 227 -10.03 23.53 -11.88
C LYS A 227 -8.96 24.22 -11.06
N GLU A 228 -9.34 24.87 -9.98
CA GLU A 228 -8.41 25.55 -9.05
C GLU A 228 -7.45 24.56 -8.39
N GLU A 229 -7.96 23.46 -7.82
CA GLU A 229 -7.14 22.39 -7.25
C GLU A 229 -6.13 21.85 -8.27
N LYS A 230 -6.55 21.58 -9.51
CA LYS A 230 -5.67 21.14 -10.59
C LYS A 230 -4.61 22.20 -10.97
N GLN A 231 -4.98 23.48 -10.99
CA GLN A 231 -4.03 24.56 -11.23
C GLN A 231 -2.96 24.67 -10.13
N ASN A 232 -3.39 24.57 -8.86
CA ASN A 232 -2.48 24.59 -7.71
C ASN A 232 -1.49 23.42 -7.75
N ILE A 233 -2.00 22.21 -8.07
CA ILE A 233 -1.13 21.04 -8.26
C ILE A 233 -0.16 21.28 -9.42
N ALA A 234 -0.64 21.71 -10.58
CA ALA A 234 0.22 21.93 -11.74
C ALA A 234 1.31 22.98 -11.46
N GLN A 235 0.98 24.06 -10.75
CA GLN A 235 1.93 25.06 -10.31
C GLN A 235 2.97 24.45 -9.36
N GLY A 236 2.55 23.72 -8.32
CA GLY A 236 3.47 23.07 -7.39
C GLY A 236 4.40 22.07 -8.08
N LEU A 237 3.90 21.29 -9.05
CA LEU A 237 4.72 20.37 -9.84
C LEU A 237 5.77 21.11 -10.70
N LYS A 238 5.41 22.23 -11.34
CA LYS A 238 6.35 23.08 -12.10
C LYS A 238 7.46 23.64 -11.21
N GLU A 239 7.12 24.13 -10.02
CA GLU A 239 8.09 24.65 -9.04
C GLU A 239 9.08 23.57 -8.56
N GLN A 240 8.70 22.30 -8.64
CA GLN A 240 9.57 21.17 -8.35
C GLN A 240 10.28 20.61 -9.61
N GLY A 241 10.09 21.21 -10.78
CA GLY A 241 10.66 20.73 -12.05
C GLY A 241 10.13 19.35 -12.45
N LEU A 242 8.84 19.08 -12.20
CA LEU A 242 8.16 17.82 -12.48
C LEU A 242 7.14 17.90 -13.63
N LEU A 243 7.00 19.10 -14.20
CA LEU A 243 6.23 19.41 -15.43
C LEU A 243 7.06 20.29 -16.34
#